data_7acd42e121887b04c9e8728341357603
#
_entry.id   7acd42e121887b04c9e8728341357603
#
_cell.length_a   1.000
_cell.length_b   1.000
_cell.length_c   1.000
_cell.angle_alpha   90.00
_cell.angle_beta   90.00
_cell.angle_gamma   90.00
#
_symmetry.space_group_name_H-M   'P 1'
#
loop_
_entity.id
_entity.type
_entity.pdbx_description
1 polymer ?
#
loop_
_entity_poly.entity_id
_entity_poly.type
_entity_poly.pdbx_seq_one_letter_code
_entity_poly.pdbx_strand_id
1 'polypeptide(L)'
;MQRISHKADVLVFRGKRFAVLKRIIDVNGNEIVRDVVSFGVAVAVLPIINDNKVVLVKQYRAPVNSWILEVPAGKVELGESPEECARRELEEETGYRAMRIEKLVSIYTSPGYSDEVLHIYLAKELVYVGAKPERYELLKVVVLPIDEAIKSILSAPIVDAKTLLALLFYTLLYRSSVK
;
A
#
# COMPACT_ATOMS: atom_id res chain seq x y z
N MET A 1 34.95 5.59 -1.04
CA MET A 1 33.55 5.31 -1.39
C MET A 1 33.53 4.54 -2.72
N GLN A 2 32.80 3.43 -2.84
CA GLN A 2 32.70 2.70 -4.11
C GLN A 2 31.97 3.56 -5.14
N ARG A 3 32.50 3.59 -6.39
CA ARG A 3 31.80 4.25 -7.49
C ARG A 3 30.79 3.27 -8.07
N ILE A 4 29.49 3.64 -7.96
CA ILE A 4 28.39 2.84 -8.48
C ILE A 4 27.61 3.68 -9.49
N SER A 5 27.33 3.12 -10.67
CA SER A 5 26.47 3.74 -11.67
C SER A 5 25.54 2.73 -12.33
N HIS A 6 24.32 3.17 -12.64
CA HIS A 6 23.36 2.42 -13.45
C HIS A 6 23.83 2.44 -14.91
N LYS A 7 23.79 1.30 -15.59
CA LYS A 7 24.12 1.17 -17.02
C LYS A 7 22.89 0.95 -17.88
N ALA A 8 22.12 -0.08 -17.58
CA ALA A 8 20.95 -0.46 -18.37
C ALA A 8 19.97 -1.31 -17.56
N ASP A 9 18.72 -1.30 -17.99
CA ASP A 9 17.69 -2.26 -17.59
C ASP A 9 17.27 -3.09 -18.81
N VAL A 10 17.32 -4.41 -18.70
CA VAL A 10 16.90 -5.34 -19.74
C VAL A 10 15.61 -6.02 -19.28
N LEU A 11 14.51 -5.82 -20.05
CA LEU A 11 13.23 -6.46 -19.77
C LEU A 11 13.32 -7.97 -19.99
N VAL A 12 12.98 -8.75 -18.96
CA VAL A 12 12.93 -10.22 -19.00
C VAL A 12 11.50 -10.72 -19.14
N PHE A 13 10.57 -10.10 -18.40
CA PHE A 13 9.15 -10.48 -18.41
C PHE A 13 8.27 -9.25 -18.14
N ARG A 14 7.12 -9.18 -18.81
CA ARG A 14 6.08 -8.18 -18.55
C ARG A 14 4.75 -8.85 -18.26
N GLY A 15 4.31 -8.73 -17.03
CA GLY A 15 2.97 -9.12 -16.60
C GLY A 15 1.98 -7.95 -16.61
N LYS A 16 0.76 -8.21 -16.18
CA LYS A 16 -0.27 -7.17 -16.06
C LYS A 16 0.06 -6.15 -14.95
N ARG A 17 0.60 -6.59 -13.83
CA ARG A 17 0.82 -5.76 -12.63
C ARG A 17 2.27 -5.30 -12.44
N PHE A 18 3.25 -6.08 -12.92
CA PHE A 18 4.68 -5.79 -12.75
C PHE A 18 5.49 -6.32 -13.93
N ALA A 19 6.73 -5.88 -14.01
CA ALA A 19 7.72 -6.43 -14.92
C ALA A 19 8.90 -7.01 -14.13
N VAL A 20 9.66 -7.91 -14.75
CA VAL A 20 10.95 -8.39 -14.24
C VAL A 20 12.04 -7.88 -15.16
N LEU A 21 13.04 -7.23 -14.59
CA LEU A 21 14.17 -6.65 -15.28
C LEU A 21 15.47 -7.27 -14.79
N LYS A 22 16.47 -7.31 -15.67
CA LYS A 22 17.89 -7.42 -15.27
C LYS A 22 18.49 -6.03 -15.27
N ARG A 23 18.82 -5.52 -14.09
CA ARG A 23 19.50 -4.24 -13.92
C ARG A 23 20.99 -4.45 -13.95
N ILE A 24 21.66 -3.77 -14.87
CA ILE A 24 23.11 -3.79 -15.03
C ILE A 24 23.66 -2.54 -14.36
N ILE A 25 24.53 -2.74 -13.38
CA ILE A 25 25.23 -1.67 -12.66
C ILE A 25 26.75 -1.85 -12.81
N ASP A 26 27.46 -0.75 -12.88
CA ASP A 26 28.91 -0.73 -12.79
C ASP A 26 29.34 -0.48 -11.35
N VAL A 27 30.21 -1.31 -10.83
CA VAL A 27 30.82 -1.14 -9.50
C VAL A 27 32.35 -1.14 -9.67
N ASN A 28 32.95 0.03 -9.62
CA ASN A 28 34.41 0.20 -9.78
C ASN A 28 34.97 -0.39 -11.10
N GLY A 29 34.23 -0.27 -12.21
CA GLY A 29 34.62 -0.81 -13.51
C GLY A 29 34.16 -2.25 -13.76
N ASN A 30 33.52 -2.92 -12.84
CA ASN A 30 32.98 -4.27 -13.00
C ASN A 30 31.47 -4.24 -13.19
N GLU A 31 30.96 -4.97 -14.17
CA GLU A 31 29.53 -5.12 -14.38
C GLU A 31 28.93 -6.15 -13.42
N ILE A 32 27.84 -5.75 -12.73
CA ILE A 32 27.08 -6.61 -11.86
C ILE A 32 25.62 -6.59 -12.32
N VAL A 33 25.01 -7.75 -12.42
CA VAL A 33 23.59 -7.90 -12.79
C VAL A 33 22.76 -8.18 -11.54
N ARG A 34 21.60 -7.51 -11.44
CA ARG A 34 20.60 -7.75 -10.39
C ARG A 34 19.23 -7.96 -11.02
N ASP A 35 18.49 -8.92 -10.49
CA ASP A 35 17.07 -9.10 -10.86
C ASP A 35 16.23 -8.09 -10.09
N VAL A 36 15.31 -7.43 -10.80
CA VAL A 36 14.42 -6.39 -10.24
C VAL A 36 12.99 -6.68 -10.62
N VAL A 37 12.10 -6.71 -9.64
CA VAL A 37 10.66 -6.64 -9.85
C VAL A 37 10.26 -5.16 -9.96
N SER A 38 10.00 -4.72 -11.17
CA SER A 38 9.54 -3.34 -11.43
C SER A 38 8.03 -3.25 -11.26
N PHE A 39 7.62 -2.65 -10.14
CA PHE A 39 6.23 -2.49 -9.75
C PHE A 39 5.77 -1.04 -9.89
N GLY A 40 6.62 -0.09 -9.50
CA GLY A 40 6.33 1.35 -9.53
C GLY A 40 5.72 1.86 -8.22
N VAL A 41 4.76 2.79 -8.32
CA VAL A 41 4.19 3.48 -7.17
C VAL A 41 2.82 2.90 -6.81
N ALA A 42 2.61 2.67 -5.51
CA ALA A 42 1.34 2.24 -4.93
C ALA A 42 0.94 3.15 -3.76
N VAL A 43 -0.31 3.08 -3.38
CA VAL A 43 -0.88 3.79 -2.23
C VAL A 43 -1.60 2.82 -1.30
N ALA A 44 -1.64 3.17 -0.02
CA ALA A 44 -2.51 2.56 0.97
C ALA A 44 -3.17 3.67 1.77
N VAL A 45 -4.42 3.47 2.17
CA VAL A 45 -5.19 4.49 2.88
C VAL A 45 -5.69 3.93 4.19
N LEU A 46 -5.46 4.63 5.30
CA LEU A 46 -6.05 4.36 6.60
C LEU A 46 -7.28 5.26 6.80
N PRO A 47 -8.50 4.78 6.56
CA PRO A 47 -9.70 5.58 6.70
C PRO A 47 -10.23 5.49 8.13
N ILE A 48 -10.36 6.65 8.79
CA ILE A 48 -10.83 6.75 10.18
C ILE A 48 -12.19 7.43 10.24
N ILE A 49 -13.15 6.76 10.90
CA ILE A 49 -14.48 7.27 11.18
C ILE A 49 -14.55 7.69 12.65
N ASN A 50 -14.95 8.94 12.91
CA ASN A 50 -15.18 9.49 14.25
C ASN A 50 -14.04 9.22 15.23
N ASP A 51 -12.79 9.26 14.76
CA ASP A 51 -11.52 9.08 15.49
C ASP A 51 -11.36 7.74 16.25
N ASN A 52 -12.33 6.81 16.15
CA ASN A 52 -12.29 5.55 16.91
C ASN A 52 -12.57 4.29 16.10
N LYS A 53 -13.00 4.40 14.84
CA LYS A 53 -13.24 3.25 13.95
C LYS A 53 -12.39 3.37 12.69
N VAL A 54 -11.94 2.23 12.21
CA VAL A 54 -11.21 2.11 10.93
C VAL A 54 -12.03 1.33 9.93
N VAL A 55 -11.98 1.76 8.67
CA VAL A 55 -12.53 1.02 7.53
C VAL A 55 -11.41 0.17 6.93
N LEU A 56 -11.60 -1.14 6.93
CA LEU A 56 -10.69 -2.11 6.34
C LEU A 56 -11.40 -2.87 5.22
N VAL A 57 -10.65 -3.57 4.40
CA VAL A 57 -11.15 -4.53 3.43
C VAL A 57 -10.64 -5.92 3.77
N LYS A 58 -11.52 -6.93 3.72
CA LYS A 58 -11.12 -8.33 3.74
C LYS A 58 -11.04 -8.78 2.30
N GLN A 59 -9.82 -8.90 1.76
CA GLN A 59 -9.56 -9.18 0.36
C GLN A 59 -8.91 -10.55 0.16
N TYR A 60 -9.33 -11.29 -0.88
CA TYR A 60 -8.66 -12.52 -1.28
C TYR A 60 -7.43 -12.19 -2.13
N ARG A 61 -6.26 -12.57 -1.65
CA ARG A 61 -4.98 -12.37 -2.33
C ARG A 61 -4.49 -13.68 -2.94
N ALA A 62 -4.67 -13.82 -4.25
CA ALA A 62 -4.27 -15.02 -4.99
C ALA A 62 -2.79 -15.43 -4.82
N PRO A 63 -1.80 -14.51 -4.74
CA PRO A 63 -0.40 -14.88 -4.54
C PRO A 63 -0.13 -15.65 -3.25
N VAL A 64 -0.91 -15.40 -2.20
CA VAL A 64 -0.80 -16.07 -0.90
C VAL A 64 -1.97 -17.04 -0.64
N ASN A 65 -2.88 -17.17 -1.62
CA ASN A 65 -4.04 -18.06 -1.58
C ASN A 65 -4.86 -17.92 -0.29
N SER A 66 -5.10 -16.69 0.16
CA SER A 66 -5.74 -16.43 1.45
C SER A 66 -6.54 -15.12 1.46
N TRP A 67 -7.53 -15.07 2.37
CA TRP A 67 -8.22 -13.84 2.72
C TRP A 67 -7.42 -13.07 3.76
N ILE A 68 -7.08 -11.82 3.45
CA ILE A 68 -6.28 -10.95 4.31
C ILE A 68 -7.12 -9.73 4.69
N LEU A 69 -6.99 -9.28 5.93
CA LEU A 69 -7.56 -8.02 6.41
C LEU A 69 -6.56 -6.90 6.15
N GLU A 70 -6.95 -5.93 5.33
CA GLU A 70 -6.06 -4.91 4.80
C GLU A 70 -6.69 -3.52 4.85
N VAL A 71 -5.87 -2.48 4.83
CA VAL A 71 -6.31 -1.13 4.45
C VAL A 71 -6.55 -1.08 2.94
N PRO A 72 -7.50 -0.28 2.43
CA PRO A 72 -7.68 -0.02 1.00
C PRO A 72 -6.35 0.39 0.35
N ALA A 73 -6.07 -0.16 -0.83
CA ALA A 73 -4.78 0.05 -1.48
C ALA A 73 -4.81 -0.25 -2.97
N GLY A 74 -4.10 0.55 -3.75
CA GLY A 74 -3.99 0.33 -5.19
C GLY A 74 -2.74 0.90 -5.81
N LYS A 75 -2.60 0.68 -7.10
CA LYS A 75 -1.47 1.14 -7.90
C LYS A 75 -1.80 2.48 -8.54
N VAL A 76 -0.83 3.40 -8.49
CA VAL A 76 -0.94 4.70 -9.17
C VAL A 76 -0.96 4.49 -10.68
N GLU A 77 -1.97 5.05 -11.34
CA GLU A 77 -2.13 4.98 -12.79
C GLU A 77 -1.34 6.06 -13.52
N LEU A 78 -1.20 5.92 -14.83
CA LEU A 78 -0.48 6.88 -15.65
C LEU A 78 -1.20 8.24 -15.64
N GLY A 79 -0.48 9.29 -15.21
CA GLY A 79 -1.01 10.65 -15.14
C GLY A 79 -1.76 10.97 -13.85
N GLU A 80 -1.90 10.01 -12.94
CA GLU A 80 -2.51 10.17 -11.63
C GLU A 80 -1.45 10.51 -10.58
N SER A 81 -1.74 11.44 -9.69
CA SER A 81 -0.92 11.66 -8.51
C SER A 81 -1.20 10.60 -7.43
N PRO A 82 -0.25 10.31 -6.53
CA PRO A 82 -0.48 9.37 -5.43
C PRO A 82 -1.67 9.75 -4.51
N GLU A 83 -1.95 11.04 -4.33
CA GLU A 83 -3.10 11.47 -3.54
C GLU A 83 -4.43 11.23 -4.28
N GLU A 84 -4.50 11.50 -5.58
CA GLU A 84 -5.69 11.17 -6.40
C GLU A 84 -5.96 9.67 -6.40
N CYS A 85 -4.93 8.85 -6.58
CA CYS A 85 -5.03 7.40 -6.45
C CYS A 85 -5.58 6.98 -5.07
N ALA A 86 -5.06 7.55 -4.00
CA ALA A 86 -5.51 7.23 -2.65
C ALA A 86 -7.01 7.55 -2.44
N ARG A 87 -7.49 8.66 -3.00
CA ARG A 87 -8.91 9.03 -2.97
C ARG A 87 -9.77 8.08 -3.80
N ARG A 88 -9.32 7.73 -5.00
CA ARG A 88 -10.02 6.82 -5.91
C ARG A 88 -10.14 5.43 -5.30
N GLU A 89 -9.03 4.82 -4.86
CA GLU A 89 -9.02 3.47 -4.28
C GLU A 89 -9.88 3.39 -3.00
N LEU A 90 -9.82 4.41 -2.14
CA LEU A 90 -10.70 4.47 -0.98
C LEU A 90 -12.18 4.44 -1.37
N GLU A 91 -12.57 5.25 -2.37
CA GLU A 91 -13.96 5.32 -2.81
C GLU A 91 -14.40 4.04 -3.52
N GLU A 92 -13.59 3.50 -4.42
CA GLU A 92 -13.89 2.30 -5.20
C GLU A 92 -14.04 1.06 -4.30
N GLU A 93 -13.05 0.80 -3.44
CA GLU A 93 -13.03 -0.40 -2.60
C GLU A 93 -13.99 -0.34 -1.42
N THR A 94 -14.21 0.85 -0.83
CA THR A 94 -14.97 0.96 0.43
C THR A 94 -16.28 1.72 0.33
N GLY A 95 -16.47 2.53 -0.70
CA GLY A 95 -17.60 3.44 -0.83
C GLY A 95 -17.49 4.70 0.02
N TYR A 96 -16.36 4.96 0.65
CA TYR A 96 -16.14 6.18 1.43
C TYR A 96 -15.29 7.20 0.66
N ARG A 97 -15.77 8.43 0.61
CA ARG A 97 -15.02 9.60 0.13
C ARG A 97 -14.44 10.35 1.31
N ALA A 98 -13.15 10.65 1.25
CA ALA A 98 -12.49 11.46 2.27
C ALA A 98 -12.54 12.95 1.91
N MET A 99 -13.02 13.78 2.84
CA MET A 99 -12.92 15.24 2.72
C MET A 99 -11.51 15.71 3.09
N ARG A 100 -10.88 15.00 4.03
CA ARG A 100 -9.49 15.26 4.44
C ARG A 100 -8.63 14.01 4.23
N ILE A 101 -7.49 14.20 3.56
CA ILE A 101 -6.48 13.17 3.36
C ILE A 101 -5.10 13.77 3.57
N GLU A 102 -4.21 13.04 4.25
CA GLU A 102 -2.84 13.47 4.51
C GLU A 102 -1.88 12.29 4.42
N LYS A 103 -0.70 12.52 3.86
CA LYS A 103 0.31 11.48 3.72
C LYS A 103 1.01 11.25 5.07
N LEU A 104 1.00 10.01 5.55
CA LEU A 104 1.69 9.61 6.76
C LEU A 104 3.17 9.31 6.51
N VAL A 105 3.46 8.48 5.51
CA VAL A 105 4.81 8.01 5.22
C VAL A 105 4.92 7.48 3.80
N SER A 106 6.15 7.45 3.28
CA SER A 106 6.51 6.74 2.04
C SER A 106 7.58 5.70 2.38
N ILE A 107 7.42 4.49 1.89
CA ILE A 107 8.32 3.37 2.18
C ILE A 107 8.66 2.59 0.92
N TYR A 108 9.80 1.93 0.92
CA TYR A 108 10.07 0.80 0.03
C TYR A 108 9.51 -0.46 0.69
N THR A 109 8.76 -1.28 -0.06
CA THR A 109 8.17 -2.51 0.47
C THR A 109 9.19 -3.65 0.55
N SER A 110 10.02 -3.79 -0.49
CA SER A 110 11.02 -4.86 -0.60
C SER A 110 12.26 -4.42 -1.39
N PRO A 111 13.06 -3.46 -0.89
CA PRO A 111 14.14 -2.81 -1.65
C PRO A 111 15.29 -3.74 -2.03
N GLY A 112 15.32 -4.97 -1.51
CA GLY A 112 16.27 -5.99 -1.89
C GLY A 112 16.08 -6.54 -3.31
N TYR A 113 14.87 -6.44 -3.86
CA TYR A 113 14.56 -6.95 -5.20
C TYR A 113 13.44 -6.20 -5.94
N SER A 114 12.75 -5.26 -5.33
CA SER A 114 11.66 -4.48 -5.94
C SER A 114 11.92 -2.99 -5.86
N ASP A 115 11.46 -2.26 -6.87
CA ASP A 115 11.46 -0.80 -6.91
C ASP A 115 10.18 -0.18 -6.38
N GLU A 116 9.27 -0.98 -5.81
CA GLU A 116 7.98 -0.52 -5.30
C GLU A 116 8.13 0.54 -4.22
N VAL A 117 7.52 1.70 -4.46
CA VAL A 117 7.32 2.76 -3.47
C VAL A 117 5.86 2.75 -3.04
N LEU A 118 5.60 2.59 -1.76
CA LEU A 118 4.27 2.65 -1.18
C LEU A 118 4.09 3.95 -0.39
N HIS A 119 3.09 4.75 -0.75
CA HIS A 119 2.67 5.92 0.02
C HIS A 119 1.48 5.56 0.91
N ILE A 120 1.60 5.76 2.21
CA ILE A 120 0.52 5.52 3.18
C ILE A 120 -0.14 6.85 3.54
N TYR A 121 -1.45 6.92 3.40
CA TYR A 121 -2.28 8.08 3.68
C TYR A 121 -3.23 7.82 4.86
N LEU A 122 -3.52 8.87 5.62
CA LEU A 122 -4.62 8.93 6.58
C LEU A 122 -5.79 9.67 5.96
N ALA A 123 -6.98 9.07 5.98
CA ALA A 123 -8.21 9.68 5.49
C ALA A 123 -9.20 9.89 6.65
N LYS A 124 -9.72 11.10 6.76
CA LYS A 124 -10.69 11.53 7.78
C LYS A 124 -11.88 12.25 7.14
N GLU A 125 -12.90 12.54 7.96
CA GLU A 125 -14.11 13.22 7.52
C GLU A 125 -14.75 12.46 6.34
N LEU A 126 -15.04 11.18 6.58
CA LEU A 126 -15.51 10.26 5.55
C LEU A 126 -17.00 10.41 5.31
N VAL A 127 -17.39 10.47 4.02
CA VAL A 127 -18.79 10.47 3.58
C VAL A 127 -19.03 9.20 2.76
N TYR A 128 -20.06 8.43 3.09
CA TYR A 128 -20.40 7.24 2.31
C TYR A 128 -21.10 7.64 1.00
N VAL A 129 -20.57 7.19 -0.13
CA VAL A 129 -21.07 7.49 -1.48
C VAL A 129 -21.37 6.24 -2.30
N GLY A 130 -21.13 5.06 -1.74
CA GLY A 130 -21.34 3.76 -2.40
C GLY A 130 -20.07 3.20 -3.03
N ALA A 131 -19.77 1.94 -2.73
CA ALA A 131 -18.60 1.23 -3.28
C ALA A 131 -18.82 0.83 -4.75
N LYS A 132 -17.73 0.86 -5.53
CA LYS A 132 -17.70 0.43 -6.94
C LYS A 132 -16.42 -0.37 -7.21
N PRO A 133 -16.21 -1.51 -6.53
CA PRO A 133 -15.00 -2.31 -6.74
C PRO A 133 -14.92 -2.84 -8.17
N GLU A 134 -13.72 -3.15 -8.63
CA GLU A 134 -13.51 -3.77 -9.93
C GLU A 134 -14.25 -5.12 -10.04
N ARG A 135 -14.71 -5.47 -11.25
CA ARG A 135 -15.59 -6.63 -11.52
C ARG A 135 -15.11 -7.97 -10.92
N TYR A 136 -13.81 -8.16 -10.77
CA TYR A 136 -13.20 -9.41 -10.27
C TYR A 136 -12.46 -9.21 -8.96
N GLU A 137 -12.71 -8.13 -8.28
CA GLU A 137 -12.10 -7.82 -7.00
C GLU A 137 -12.88 -8.50 -5.88
N LEU A 138 -12.27 -9.54 -5.30
CA LEU A 138 -12.89 -10.32 -4.22
C LEU A 138 -12.56 -9.63 -2.88
N LEU A 139 -13.38 -8.66 -2.50
CA LEU A 139 -13.23 -7.94 -1.25
C LEU A 139 -14.57 -7.75 -0.52
N LYS A 140 -14.48 -7.51 0.80
CA LYS A 140 -15.60 -7.15 1.67
C LYS A 140 -15.14 -6.02 2.59
N VAL A 141 -15.94 -4.97 2.69
CA VAL A 141 -15.70 -3.86 3.63
C VAL A 141 -15.97 -4.31 5.05
N VAL A 142 -15.06 -3.98 5.96
CA VAL A 142 -15.13 -4.30 7.38
C VAL A 142 -14.86 -3.03 8.18
N VAL A 143 -15.79 -2.62 9.04
CA VAL A 143 -15.61 -1.46 9.92
C VAL A 143 -15.45 -1.96 11.35
N LEU A 144 -14.34 -1.65 11.98
CA LEU A 144 -13.99 -2.08 13.33
C LEU A 144 -13.60 -0.90 14.22
N PRO A 145 -13.81 -0.98 15.54
CA PRO A 145 -13.07 -0.15 16.47
C PRO A 145 -11.58 -0.33 16.27
N ILE A 146 -10.79 0.75 16.35
CA ILE A 146 -9.34 0.71 16.08
C ILE A 146 -8.65 -0.32 16.96
N ASP A 147 -9.01 -0.43 18.25
CA ASP A 147 -8.40 -1.38 19.17
C ASP A 147 -8.71 -2.84 18.80
N GLU A 148 -9.89 -3.11 18.26
CA GLU A 148 -10.24 -4.44 17.73
C GLU A 148 -9.48 -4.75 16.44
N ALA A 149 -9.34 -3.77 15.56
CA ALA A 149 -8.53 -3.91 14.34
C ALA A 149 -7.07 -4.24 14.69
N ILE A 150 -6.47 -3.51 15.63
CA ILE A 150 -5.11 -3.77 16.11
C ILE A 150 -5.00 -5.19 16.70
N LYS A 151 -5.93 -5.59 17.57
CA LYS A 151 -5.95 -6.95 18.14
C LYS A 151 -6.06 -8.02 17.06
N SER A 152 -6.96 -7.83 16.09
CA SER A 152 -7.17 -8.77 14.98
C SER A 152 -5.91 -8.93 14.13
N ILE A 153 -5.23 -7.81 13.82
CA ILE A 153 -3.98 -7.84 13.06
C ILE A 153 -2.88 -8.52 13.86
N LEU A 154 -2.67 -8.15 15.12
CA LEU A 154 -1.58 -8.72 15.94
C LEU A 154 -1.79 -10.19 16.32
N SER A 155 -3.01 -10.70 16.31
CA SER A 155 -3.31 -12.12 16.58
C SER A 155 -3.24 -12.99 15.33
N ALA A 156 -3.14 -12.43 14.14
CA ALA A 156 -2.99 -13.21 12.91
C ALA A 156 -1.56 -13.79 12.80
N PRO A 157 -1.42 -15.03 12.33
CA PRO A 157 -0.09 -15.65 12.19
C PRO A 157 0.81 -14.96 11.16
N ILE A 158 0.21 -14.34 10.15
CA ILE A 158 0.88 -13.52 9.12
C ILE A 158 0.01 -12.31 8.89
N VAL A 159 0.60 -11.13 8.90
CA VAL A 159 -0.10 -9.85 8.76
C VAL A 159 0.31 -9.11 7.50
N ASP A 160 -0.58 -8.30 6.97
CA ASP A 160 -0.26 -7.39 5.89
C ASP A 160 0.57 -6.20 6.41
N ALA A 161 1.75 -6.01 5.85
CA ALA A 161 2.72 -5.02 6.33
C ALA A 161 2.20 -3.58 6.23
N LYS A 162 1.51 -3.21 5.14
CA LYS A 162 0.99 -1.86 4.94
C LYS A 162 -0.08 -1.50 5.97
N THR A 163 -0.95 -2.46 6.30
CA THR A 163 -2.01 -2.30 7.31
C THR A 163 -1.44 -2.17 8.71
N LEU A 164 -0.48 -3.03 9.06
CA LEU A 164 0.23 -2.94 10.33
C LEU A 164 0.93 -1.58 10.49
N LEU A 165 1.66 -1.14 9.48
CA LEU A 165 2.36 0.14 9.50
C LEU A 165 1.38 1.31 9.62
N ALA A 166 0.30 1.33 8.83
CA ALA A 166 -0.70 2.40 8.86
C ALA A 166 -1.32 2.55 10.26
N LEU A 167 -1.70 1.44 10.89
CA LEU A 167 -2.26 1.43 12.25
C LEU A 167 -1.24 1.86 13.31
N LEU A 168 0.01 1.41 13.20
CA LEU A 168 1.07 1.80 14.13
C LEU A 168 1.40 3.29 14.02
N PHE A 169 1.57 3.83 12.81
CA PHE A 169 1.80 5.27 12.61
C PHE A 169 0.66 6.11 13.17
N TYR A 170 -0.58 5.71 12.90
CA TYR A 170 -1.74 6.41 13.47
C TYR A 170 -1.74 6.39 15.00
N THR A 171 -1.48 5.24 15.60
CA THR A 171 -1.44 5.09 17.05
C THR A 171 -0.35 5.96 17.68
N LEU A 172 0.85 5.95 17.10
CA LEU A 172 1.98 6.72 17.61
C LEU A 172 1.79 8.23 17.46
N LEU A 173 1.27 8.69 16.32
CA LEU A 173 1.19 10.12 16.01
C LEU A 173 -0.07 10.80 16.54
N TYR A 174 -1.19 10.08 16.60
CA TYR A 174 -2.49 10.70 16.88
C TYR A 174 -3.14 10.22 18.18
N ARG A 175 -2.83 9.00 18.66
CA ARG A 175 -3.40 8.49 19.91
C ARG A 175 -2.48 8.66 21.12
N SER A 176 -1.17 8.71 20.93
CA SER A 176 -0.21 8.97 22.03
C SER A 176 -0.21 10.42 22.51
N SER A 177 -0.80 11.36 21.75
CA SER A 177 -0.90 12.77 22.11
C SER A 177 -2.12 13.10 23.00
N VAL A 178 -2.91 12.09 23.38
CA VAL A 178 -4.11 12.24 24.24
C VAL A 178 -3.81 11.61 25.60
N LYS A 179 -2.76 12.09 26.27
CA LYS A 179 -2.54 11.85 27.71
C LYS A 179 -2.35 13.17 28.42
#